data_2c6a679b48df797d64f401b2f05ddb6b
#
_entry.id   2c6a679b48df797d64f401b2f05ddb6b
#
_cell.length_a   1.000
_cell.length_b   1.000
_cell.length_c   1.000
_cell.angle_alpha   90.00
_cell.angle_beta   90.00
_cell.angle_gamma   90.00
#
_symmetry.space_group_name_H-M   'P 1'
#
loop_
_entity.id
_entity.type
_entity.pdbx_description
1 polymer ?
#
loop_
_entity_poly.entity_id
_entity_poly.type
_entity_poly.pdbx_seq_one_letter_code
_entity_poly.pdbx_strand_id
1 'polypeptide(L)'
;MNLTQTSFIKCFLVSDVSRQFQEGNPTYIAGKNGCEMVKEVIRSAGLIMEEIPDEMYLDKSPEYWAGWALAYYQWYTARPFMKIYKVVTIEDLLKMYSVYHEMDIMKFVEAINEKWDQYYTETNLKRLRKIAGLSQRELADLSGVALRQIQLFEQKNEILITQERLMY
;
A
#
# COMPACT_ATOMS: atom_id res chain seq x y z
N MET A 1 -9.47 8.11 23.25
CA MET A 1 -8.14 7.79 22.64
C MET A 1 -8.15 8.33 21.22
N ASN A 2 -7.33 9.33 20.90
CA ASN A 2 -7.24 9.83 19.53
C ASN A 2 -6.38 8.87 18.69
N LEU A 3 -7.04 8.04 17.87
CA LEU A 3 -6.36 7.15 16.94
C LEU A 3 -5.88 7.96 15.73
N THR A 4 -4.58 7.98 15.47
CA THR A 4 -4.07 8.63 14.26
C THR A 4 -4.40 7.80 13.02
N GLN A 5 -4.48 8.44 11.84
CA GLN A 5 -4.72 7.75 10.56
C GLN A 5 -3.71 6.63 10.32
N THR A 6 -2.42 6.88 10.61
CA THR A 6 -1.35 5.87 10.50
C THR A 6 -1.56 4.69 11.45
N SER A 7 -2.06 4.92 12.66
CA SER A 7 -2.35 3.85 13.62
C SER A 7 -3.58 3.05 13.17
N PHE A 8 -4.61 3.73 12.68
CA PHE A 8 -5.81 3.09 12.15
C PHE A 8 -5.50 2.18 10.96
N ILE A 9 -4.75 2.67 9.97
CA ILE A 9 -4.43 1.89 8.78
C ILE A 9 -3.62 0.64 9.12
N LYS A 10 -2.73 0.69 10.12
CA LYS A 10 -2.01 -0.49 10.60
C LYS A 10 -2.95 -1.55 11.17
N CYS A 11 -3.94 -1.14 11.97
CA CYS A 11 -4.98 -2.03 12.46
C CYS A 11 -5.82 -2.60 11.32
N PHE A 12 -6.21 -1.76 10.35
CA PHE A 12 -6.98 -2.18 9.18
C PHE A 12 -6.24 -3.24 8.38
N LEU A 13 -4.95 -3.03 8.07
CA LEU A 13 -4.14 -3.93 7.23
C LEU A 13 -4.04 -5.36 7.78
N VAL A 14 -4.08 -5.53 9.09
CA VAL A 14 -4.01 -6.86 9.75
C VAL A 14 -5.37 -7.41 10.14
N SER A 15 -6.45 -6.62 9.97
CA SER A 15 -7.80 -7.00 10.35
C SER A 15 -8.45 -7.97 9.36
N ASP A 16 -9.43 -8.72 9.84
CA ASP A 16 -10.31 -9.52 8.98
C ASP A 16 -11.11 -8.63 8.01
N VAL A 17 -11.43 -7.41 8.42
CA VAL A 17 -12.16 -6.42 7.59
C VAL A 17 -11.42 -6.17 6.27
N SER A 18 -10.09 -5.93 6.33
CA SER A 18 -9.31 -5.69 5.11
C SER A 18 -9.28 -6.92 4.20
N ARG A 19 -9.20 -8.12 4.78
CA ARG A 19 -9.24 -9.38 4.05
C ARG A 19 -10.59 -9.59 3.36
N GLN A 20 -11.68 -9.44 4.09
CA GLN A 20 -13.04 -9.60 3.56
C GLN A 20 -13.34 -8.56 2.46
N PHE A 21 -12.87 -7.31 2.64
CA PHE A 21 -13.04 -6.26 1.65
C PHE A 21 -12.31 -6.60 0.34
N GLN A 22 -11.03 -6.98 0.41
CA GLN A 22 -10.22 -7.28 -0.78
C GLN A 22 -10.64 -8.58 -1.49
N GLU A 23 -11.27 -9.53 -0.77
CA GLU A 23 -11.86 -10.75 -1.33
C GLU A 23 -13.22 -10.51 -1.99
N GLY A 24 -13.72 -9.29 -1.94
CA GLY A 24 -14.98 -8.93 -2.59
C GLY A 24 -16.21 -9.35 -1.81
N ASN A 25 -16.14 -9.56 -0.50
CA ASN A 25 -17.31 -9.94 0.30
C ASN A 25 -18.37 -8.83 0.27
N PRO A 26 -19.61 -9.11 -0.25
CA PRO A 26 -20.65 -8.10 -0.40
C PRO A 26 -21.03 -7.37 0.88
N THR A 27 -20.96 -8.04 2.03
CA THR A 27 -21.24 -7.44 3.34
C THR A 27 -20.28 -6.30 3.67
N TYR A 28 -19.01 -6.42 3.24
CA TYR A 28 -17.97 -5.41 3.52
C TYR A 28 -17.85 -4.36 2.43
N ILE A 29 -18.29 -4.67 1.20
CA ILE A 29 -18.25 -3.70 0.10
C ILE A 29 -19.49 -2.80 0.11
N ALA A 30 -20.68 -3.34 0.35
CA ALA A 30 -21.94 -2.62 0.22
C ALA A 30 -22.89 -2.79 1.41
N GLY A 31 -22.65 -3.74 2.30
CA GLY A 31 -23.53 -4.07 3.42
C GLY A 31 -23.23 -3.35 4.72
N LYS A 32 -22.07 -2.69 4.84
CA LYS A 32 -21.64 -1.93 6.02
C LYS A 32 -21.27 -0.51 5.64
N ASN A 33 -21.60 0.45 6.49
CA ASN A 33 -21.11 1.82 6.34
C ASN A 33 -19.67 1.96 6.89
N GLY A 34 -19.01 3.09 6.58
CA GLY A 34 -17.63 3.34 7.00
C GLY A 34 -17.44 3.33 8.52
N CYS A 35 -18.39 3.88 9.27
CA CYS A 35 -18.34 3.90 10.74
C CYS A 35 -18.42 2.49 11.33
N GLU A 36 -19.29 1.64 10.80
CA GLU A 36 -19.40 0.25 11.23
C GLU A 36 -18.10 -0.53 10.96
N MET A 37 -17.48 -0.31 9.79
CA MET A 37 -16.20 -0.93 9.46
C MET A 37 -15.08 -0.44 10.38
N VAL A 38 -15.00 0.85 10.67
CA VAL A 38 -14.02 1.43 11.62
C VAL A 38 -14.19 0.81 13.01
N LYS A 39 -15.43 0.73 13.51
CA LYS A 39 -15.72 0.11 14.82
C LYS A 39 -15.29 -1.36 14.86
N GLU A 40 -15.48 -2.10 13.77
CA GLU A 40 -15.07 -3.50 13.68
C GLU A 40 -13.53 -3.65 13.63
N VAL A 41 -12.82 -2.81 12.88
CA VAL A 41 -11.36 -2.77 12.87
C VAL A 41 -10.80 -2.49 14.26
N ILE A 42 -11.31 -1.47 14.95
CA ILE A 42 -10.86 -1.08 16.30
C ILE A 42 -11.12 -2.22 17.29
N ARG A 43 -12.30 -2.82 17.23
CA ARG A 43 -12.67 -3.95 18.09
C ARG A 43 -11.77 -5.16 17.84
N SER A 44 -11.47 -5.49 16.59
CA SER A 44 -10.58 -6.59 16.22
C SER A 44 -9.13 -6.38 16.69
N ALA A 45 -8.72 -5.11 16.82
CA ALA A 45 -7.42 -4.74 17.37
C ALA A 45 -7.36 -4.77 18.92
N GLY A 46 -8.47 -5.14 19.59
CA GLY A 46 -8.55 -5.15 21.06
C GLY A 46 -8.53 -3.74 21.69
N LEU A 47 -8.81 -2.70 20.91
CA LEU A 47 -8.84 -1.33 21.38
C LEU A 47 -10.24 -0.97 21.89
N ILE A 48 -10.28 -0.25 23.03
CA ILE A 48 -11.52 0.28 23.59
C ILE A 48 -11.83 1.59 22.88
N MET A 49 -13.01 1.67 22.27
CA MET A 49 -13.53 2.88 21.65
C MET A 49 -14.59 3.49 22.57
N GLU A 50 -14.45 4.78 22.86
CA GLU A 50 -15.54 5.56 23.46
C GLU A 50 -16.70 5.61 22.44
N GLU A 51 -17.94 5.53 22.92
CA GLU A 51 -19.11 5.73 22.07
C GLU A 51 -19.15 7.18 21.60
N ILE A 52 -18.61 7.40 20.42
CA ILE A 52 -18.73 8.69 19.71
C ILE A 52 -19.92 8.55 18.77
N PRO A 53 -20.87 9.51 18.78
CA PRO A 53 -21.94 9.53 17.78
C PRO A 53 -21.40 9.49 16.38
N ASP A 54 -22.04 8.73 15.50
CA ASP A 54 -21.66 8.68 14.08
C ASP A 54 -22.01 10.04 13.45
N GLU A 55 -21.00 10.85 13.14
CA GLU A 55 -21.19 12.10 12.43
C GLU A 55 -21.11 11.82 10.92
N MET A 56 -22.13 12.28 10.21
CA MET A 56 -22.18 12.22 8.77
C MET A 56 -21.51 13.46 8.19
N TYR A 57 -20.29 13.33 7.69
CA TYR A 57 -19.62 14.42 6.98
C TYR A 57 -20.14 14.48 5.54
N LEU A 58 -20.71 15.61 5.16
CA LEU A 58 -21.18 15.85 3.79
C LEU A 58 -20.04 16.19 2.84
N ASP A 59 -18.96 16.76 3.36
CA ASP A 59 -17.79 17.15 2.58
C ASP A 59 -16.80 15.99 2.44
N LYS A 60 -16.36 15.75 1.21
CA LYS A 60 -15.36 14.74 0.90
C LYS A 60 -13.97 15.28 1.26
N SER A 61 -13.50 14.99 2.47
CA SER A 61 -12.17 15.39 2.93
C SER A 61 -11.03 14.69 2.16
N PRO A 62 -9.79 15.20 2.26
CA PRO A 62 -8.61 14.51 1.72
C PRO A 62 -8.49 13.07 2.23
N GLU A 63 -8.87 12.80 3.47
CA GLU A 63 -8.87 11.47 4.08
C GLU A 63 -9.92 10.56 3.43
N TYR A 64 -11.12 11.09 3.17
CA TYR A 64 -12.14 10.36 2.44
C TYR A 64 -11.65 9.96 1.05
N TRP A 65 -11.07 10.93 0.32
CA TRP A 65 -10.51 10.66 -1.00
C TRP A 65 -9.39 9.62 -0.94
N ALA A 66 -8.46 9.74 0.00
CA ALA A 66 -7.34 8.80 0.15
C ALA A 66 -7.83 7.36 0.39
N GLY A 67 -8.83 7.18 1.26
CA GLY A 67 -9.46 5.88 1.50
C GLY A 67 -10.17 5.34 0.27
N TRP A 68 -10.94 6.18 -0.43
CA TRP A 68 -11.64 5.80 -1.65
C TRP A 68 -10.65 5.43 -2.78
N ALA A 69 -9.62 6.24 -3.01
CA ALA A 69 -8.61 6.00 -4.04
C ALA A 69 -7.81 4.71 -3.77
N LEU A 70 -7.46 4.45 -2.49
CA LEU A 70 -6.80 3.21 -2.08
C LEU A 70 -7.69 1.99 -2.34
N ALA A 71 -8.98 2.07 -1.99
CA ALA A 71 -9.94 1.00 -2.22
C ALA A 71 -10.16 0.76 -3.73
N TYR A 72 -10.29 1.84 -4.51
CA TYR A 72 -10.38 1.76 -5.97
C TYR A 72 -9.17 1.08 -6.59
N TYR A 73 -7.96 1.48 -6.17
CA TYR A 73 -6.72 0.89 -6.67
C TYR A 73 -6.62 -0.61 -6.33
N GLN A 74 -7.00 -0.98 -5.10
CA GLN A 74 -7.05 -2.38 -4.70
C GLN A 74 -8.01 -3.17 -5.57
N TRP A 75 -9.22 -2.66 -5.75
CA TRP A 75 -10.24 -3.30 -6.58
C TRP A 75 -9.79 -3.45 -8.04
N TYR A 76 -9.23 -2.39 -8.62
CA TYR A 76 -8.78 -2.37 -10.03
C TYR A 76 -7.62 -3.34 -10.28
N THR A 77 -6.69 -3.48 -9.33
CA THR A 77 -5.47 -4.28 -9.50
C THR A 77 -5.54 -5.67 -8.85
N ALA A 78 -6.56 -5.93 -8.02
CA ALA A 78 -6.66 -7.11 -7.14
C ALA A 78 -5.43 -7.34 -6.24
N ARG A 79 -4.58 -6.32 -6.04
CA ARG A 79 -3.38 -6.41 -5.20
C ARG A 79 -3.78 -6.34 -3.73
N PRO A 80 -3.16 -7.15 -2.83
CA PRO A 80 -3.47 -7.09 -1.40
C PRO A 80 -3.10 -5.74 -0.79
N PHE A 81 -3.96 -5.17 0.07
CA PHE A 81 -3.71 -3.90 0.78
C PHE A 81 -2.35 -3.86 1.46
N MET A 82 -1.95 -4.95 2.11
CA MET A 82 -0.64 -5.06 2.77
C MET A 82 0.54 -4.84 1.80
N LYS A 83 0.42 -5.27 0.55
CA LYS A 83 1.44 -5.06 -0.48
C LYS A 83 1.38 -3.64 -1.03
N ILE A 84 0.17 -3.10 -1.25
CA ILE A 84 -0.02 -1.72 -1.72
C ILE A 84 0.58 -0.74 -0.71
N TYR A 85 0.34 -0.95 0.57
CA TYR A 85 0.83 -0.05 1.63
C TYR A 85 2.36 -0.03 1.80
N LYS A 86 3.07 -1.04 1.29
CA LYS A 86 4.54 -1.01 1.20
C LYS A 86 5.05 -0.05 0.12
N VAL A 87 4.21 0.25 -0.85
CA VAL A 87 4.55 1.12 -2.00
C VAL A 87 4.09 2.55 -1.77
N VAL A 88 2.92 2.71 -1.18
CA VAL A 88 2.30 4.03 -0.92
C VAL A 88 1.64 4.01 0.45
N THR A 89 2.07 4.94 1.32
CA THR A 89 1.52 5.11 2.66
C THR A 89 0.30 6.01 2.66
N ILE A 90 -0.42 6.09 3.79
CA ILE A 90 -1.55 7.03 3.92
C ILE A 90 -1.09 8.48 3.79
N GLU A 91 0.09 8.80 4.31
CA GLU A 91 0.70 10.12 4.20
C GLU A 91 1.02 10.49 2.74
N ASP A 92 1.45 9.50 1.94
CA ASP A 92 1.69 9.71 0.51
C ASP A 92 0.38 9.94 -0.24
N LEU A 93 -0.68 9.18 0.09
CA LEU A 93 -2.00 9.36 -0.50
C LEU A 93 -2.57 10.74 -0.19
N LEU A 94 -2.44 11.22 1.06
CA LEU A 94 -2.89 12.55 1.43
C LEU A 94 -2.14 13.65 0.66
N LYS A 95 -0.83 13.50 0.43
CA LYS A 95 -0.05 14.44 -0.41
C LYS A 95 -0.49 14.40 -1.87
N MET A 96 -0.91 13.25 -2.37
CA MET A 96 -1.40 13.11 -3.74
C MET A 96 -2.77 13.77 -3.96
N TYR A 97 -3.55 13.99 -2.90
CA TYR A 97 -4.86 14.61 -2.98
C TYR A 97 -4.86 15.89 -3.80
N SER A 98 -3.96 16.83 -3.49
CA SER A 98 -3.90 18.15 -4.14
C SER A 98 -3.77 18.10 -5.67
N VAL A 99 -3.23 17.01 -6.21
CA VAL A 99 -3.00 16.83 -7.64
C VAL A 99 -4.06 15.94 -8.28
N TYR A 100 -4.43 14.84 -7.62
CA TYR A 100 -5.20 13.77 -8.25
C TYR A 100 -6.71 13.80 -7.95
N HIS A 101 -7.18 14.62 -6.98
CA HIS A 101 -8.60 14.60 -6.60
C HIS A 101 -9.55 15.12 -7.69
N GLU A 102 -9.06 15.96 -8.59
CA GLU A 102 -9.82 16.50 -9.74
C GLU A 102 -9.49 15.80 -11.07
N MET A 103 -8.50 14.90 -11.06
CA MET A 103 -8.10 14.18 -12.27
C MET A 103 -8.91 12.90 -12.45
N ASP A 104 -8.85 12.36 -13.68
CA ASP A 104 -9.31 11.00 -13.94
C ASP A 104 -8.57 10.03 -13.01
N ILE A 105 -9.32 9.15 -12.35
CA ILE A 105 -8.78 8.18 -11.39
C ILE A 105 -7.70 7.28 -12.00
N MET A 106 -7.74 7.08 -13.33
CA MET A 106 -6.72 6.30 -14.01
C MET A 106 -5.34 6.96 -13.95
N LYS A 107 -5.24 8.29 -13.84
CA LYS A 107 -3.96 8.99 -13.63
C LYS A 107 -3.35 8.66 -12.27
N PHE A 108 -4.18 8.55 -11.24
CA PHE A 108 -3.76 8.05 -9.94
C PHE A 108 -3.30 6.59 -10.02
N VAL A 109 -4.06 5.73 -10.71
CA VAL A 109 -3.69 4.32 -10.92
C VAL A 109 -2.34 4.19 -11.63
N GLU A 110 -2.11 4.96 -12.69
CA GLU A 110 -0.83 5.00 -13.41
C GLU A 110 0.32 5.38 -12.47
N ALA A 111 0.15 6.45 -11.69
CA ALA A 111 1.18 6.93 -10.76
C ALA A 111 1.53 5.89 -9.67
N ILE A 112 0.53 5.16 -9.14
CA ILE A 112 0.80 4.10 -8.17
C ILE A 112 1.43 2.88 -8.84
N ASN A 113 1.06 2.55 -10.08
CA ASN A 113 1.70 1.46 -10.83
C ASN A 113 3.18 1.75 -11.09
N GLU A 114 3.55 2.99 -11.42
CA GLU A 114 4.97 3.37 -11.56
C GLU A 114 5.74 3.15 -10.24
N LYS A 115 5.18 3.60 -9.12
CA LYS A 115 5.77 3.36 -7.79
C LYS A 115 5.86 1.87 -7.45
N TRP A 116 4.83 1.11 -7.80
CA TRP A 116 4.78 -0.35 -7.61
C TRP A 116 5.88 -1.04 -8.40
N ASP A 117 6.00 -0.70 -9.67
CA ASP A 117 7.02 -1.26 -10.54
C ASP A 117 8.43 -0.94 -10.02
N GLN A 118 8.68 0.31 -9.63
CA GLN A 118 9.95 0.70 -9.00
C GLN A 118 10.25 -0.10 -7.73
N TYR A 119 9.26 -0.27 -6.86
CA TYR A 119 9.43 -0.96 -5.57
C TYR A 119 9.68 -2.46 -5.75
N TYR A 120 8.93 -3.12 -6.64
CA TYR A 120 9.00 -4.57 -6.81
C TYR A 120 9.96 -5.02 -7.90
N THR A 121 10.40 -4.14 -8.79
CA THR A 121 11.47 -4.44 -9.78
C THR A 121 12.84 -4.42 -9.12
N GLU A 122 13.05 -3.57 -8.11
CA GLU A 122 14.29 -3.59 -7.36
C GLU A 122 14.34 -4.81 -6.44
N THR A 123 15.39 -5.63 -6.58
CA THR A 123 15.65 -6.71 -5.61
C THR A 123 15.79 -6.11 -4.21
N ASN A 124 15.38 -6.84 -3.18
CA ASN A 124 15.59 -6.43 -1.80
C ASN A 124 17.05 -6.08 -1.52
N LEU A 125 17.99 -6.81 -2.13
CA LEU A 125 19.42 -6.54 -2.03
C LEU A 125 19.77 -5.16 -2.60
N LYS A 126 19.32 -4.85 -3.82
CA LYS A 126 19.56 -3.55 -4.49
C LYS A 126 18.97 -2.39 -3.68
N ARG A 127 17.74 -2.56 -3.18
CA ARG A 127 17.06 -1.57 -2.34
C ARG A 127 17.80 -1.31 -1.03
N LEU A 128 18.15 -2.36 -0.29
CA LEU A 128 18.86 -2.23 1.00
C LEU A 128 20.26 -1.63 0.80
N ARG A 129 20.97 -2.03 -0.25
CA ARG A 129 22.28 -1.45 -0.60
C ARG A 129 22.16 0.06 -0.86
N LYS A 130 21.16 0.49 -1.64
CA LYS A 130 20.93 1.91 -1.92
C LYS A 130 20.59 2.71 -0.64
N ILE A 131 19.76 2.14 0.24
CA ILE A 131 19.42 2.76 1.54
C ILE A 131 20.68 2.93 2.38
N ALA A 132 21.59 1.94 2.36
CA ALA A 132 22.88 2.01 3.05
C ALA A 132 23.91 2.94 2.37
N GLY A 133 23.55 3.55 1.23
CA GLY A 133 24.45 4.43 0.48
C GLY A 133 25.64 3.73 -0.20
N LEU A 134 25.57 2.40 -0.34
CA LEU A 134 26.68 1.60 -0.85
C LEU A 134 26.58 1.40 -2.38
N SER A 135 27.74 1.45 -3.05
CA SER A 135 27.89 0.95 -4.40
C SER A 135 27.91 -0.60 -4.40
N GLN A 136 27.70 -1.22 -5.55
CA GLN A 136 27.82 -2.69 -5.68
C GLN A 136 29.20 -3.19 -5.32
N ARG A 137 30.24 -2.40 -5.61
CA ARG A 137 31.62 -2.74 -5.31
C ARG A 137 31.90 -2.68 -3.81
N GLU A 138 31.46 -1.62 -3.13
CA GLU A 138 31.58 -1.50 -1.67
C GLU A 138 30.84 -2.62 -0.95
N LEU A 139 29.63 -3.00 -1.44
CA LEU A 139 28.91 -4.15 -0.90
C LEU A 139 29.70 -5.45 -1.11
N ALA A 140 30.35 -5.64 -2.27
CA ALA A 140 31.19 -6.80 -2.54
C ALA A 140 32.37 -6.86 -1.58
N ASP A 141 33.07 -5.73 -1.39
CA ASP A 141 34.23 -5.63 -0.51
C ASP A 141 33.86 -5.89 0.97
N LEU A 142 32.71 -5.33 1.41
CA LEU A 142 32.23 -5.52 2.79
C LEU A 142 31.71 -6.93 3.08
N SER A 143 31.04 -7.54 2.10
CA SER A 143 30.39 -8.85 2.29
C SER A 143 31.29 -10.04 1.96
N GLY A 144 32.43 -9.81 1.29
CA GLY A 144 33.28 -10.88 0.75
C GLY A 144 32.65 -11.66 -0.43
N VAL A 145 31.50 -11.18 -0.96
CA VAL A 145 30.83 -11.79 -2.09
C VAL A 145 31.35 -11.18 -3.39
N ALA A 146 31.67 -12.00 -4.39
CA ALA A 146 32.16 -11.51 -5.66
C ALA A 146 31.19 -10.51 -6.30
N LEU A 147 31.71 -9.37 -6.81
CA LEU A 147 30.93 -8.31 -7.45
C LEU A 147 29.97 -8.85 -8.52
N ARG A 148 30.42 -9.81 -9.32
CA ARG A 148 29.59 -10.46 -10.35
C ARG A 148 28.38 -11.20 -9.78
N GLN A 149 28.49 -11.79 -8.60
CA GLN A 149 27.37 -12.46 -7.94
C GLN A 149 26.36 -11.43 -7.43
N ILE A 150 26.81 -10.32 -6.85
CA ILE A 150 25.93 -9.20 -6.44
C ILE A 150 25.17 -8.65 -7.66
N GLN A 151 25.86 -8.41 -8.76
CA GLN A 151 25.24 -7.97 -10.02
C GLN A 151 24.18 -8.93 -10.51
N LEU A 152 24.45 -10.23 -10.52
CA LEU A 152 23.50 -11.28 -10.92
C LEU A 152 22.28 -11.33 -9.97
N PHE A 153 22.48 -11.22 -8.67
CA PHE A 153 21.39 -11.20 -7.70
C PHE A 153 20.50 -9.95 -7.87
N GLU A 154 21.08 -8.80 -8.18
CA GLU A 154 20.32 -7.57 -8.42
C GLU A 154 19.59 -7.56 -9.77
N GLN A 155 20.04 -8.32 -10.77
CA GLN A 155 19.41 -8.46 -12.09
C GLN A 155 18.33 -9.56 -12.13
N LYS A 156 18.43 -10.58 -11.28
CA LYS A 156 17.60 -11.81 -11.37
C LYS A 156 16.08 -11.54 -11.27
N ASN A 157 15.65 -10.50 -10.56
CA ASN A 157 14.24 -10.14 -10.47
C ASN A 157 13.72 -9.42 -11.73
N GLU A 158 14.57 -8.74 -12.49
CA GLU A 158 14.15 -8.09 -13.75
C GLU A 158 13.72 -9.13 -14.79
N ILE A 159 14.38 -10.30 -14.80
CA ILE A 159 14.08 -11.38 -15.73
C ILE A 159 12.76 -12.10 -15.38
N LEU A 160 12.48 -12.33 -14.09
CA LEU A 160 11.26 -12.99 -13.64
C LEU A 160 10.01 -12.15 -13.89
N ILE A 161 10.08 -10.84 -13.64
CA ILE A 161 8.96 -9.92 -13.86
C ILE A 161 8.63 -9.77 -15.36
N THR A 162 9.64 -9.80 -16.22
CA THR A 162 9.44 -9.74 -17.68
C THR A 162 8.75 -11.01 -18.21
N GLN A 163 9.03 -12.18 -17.63
CA GLN A 163 8.37 -13.43 -18.00
C GLN A 163 6.91 -13.51 -17.51
N GLU A 164 6.61 -13.00 -16.32
CA GLU A 164 5.21 -12.91 -15.83
C GLU A 164 4.37 -11.93 -16.65
N ARG A 165 4.94 -10.81 -17.14
CA ARG A 165 4.24 -9.85 -18.00
C ARG A 165 3.91 -10.40 -19.41
N LEU A 166 4.63 -11.41 -19.88
CA LEU A 166 4.38 -12.02 -21.20
C LEU A 166 3.34 -13.15 -21.16
N MET A 167 2.84 -13.53 -19.97
CA MET A 167 1.86 -14.59 -19.79
C MET A 167 0.44 -14.07 -19.46
N TYR A 168 0.20 -12.75 -19.54
CA TYR A 168 -1.09 -12.10 -19.46
C TYR A 168 -1.21 -11.13 -20.66
#